data_86091b2002a1c0b78556d795ff5372ba
#
_entry.id   86091b2002a1c0b78556d795ff5372ba
#
_cell.length_a   1.000
_cell.length_b   1.000
_cell.length_c   1.000
_cell.angle_alpha   90.00
_cell.angle_beta   90.00
_cell.angle_gamma   90.00
#
_symmetry.space_group_name_H-M   'P 1'
#
loop_
_entity.id
_entity.type
_entity.pdbx_description
1 polymer ?
#
loop_
_entity_poly.entity_id
_entity_poly.type
_entity_poly.pdbx_seq_one_letter_code
_entity_poly.pdbx_strand_id
1 'polypeptide(L)'
;ENVTLGYGGLISSYSNMMEFPSIRRVGFNGGNNFGSFGTEIFMSNIKDFSRGGTLLGLRGTYKVSENLPITIGINYVSDSNQFSGLKDRDGDSYPDIFDDFPDSSNIWNDSDKDGIPDPHANLDSARWDIDADGDNIFDQLDDSLFLRPTPFSIEENKSKASGFSLDIGYPIVNSDQFSLILYSEYNTLNFPSVTTDQFNRIERKGSGITVPGVRASLFSFINFSLEYRIKNNYFIPQFFDQA
;
A
#
# COMPACT_ATOMS: atom_id res chain seq x y z
N GLU A 1 29.76 11.85 9.23
CA GLU A 1 28.44 11.33 9.62
C GLU A 1 27.37 12.32 9.15
N ASN A 2 26.54 11.91 8.21
CA ASN A 2 25.43 12.75 7.73
C ASN A 2 24.13 12.14 8.25
N VAL A 3 23.48 12.82 9.16
CA VAL A 3 22.11 12.53 9.59
C VAL A 3 21.18 13.42 8.80
N THR A 4 20.27 12.82 8.04
CA THR A 4 19.26 13.57 7.28
C THR A 4 17.90 13.38 7.96
N LEU A 5 17.30 14.49 8.36
CA LEU A 5 15.95 14.56 8.88
C LEU A 5 15.09 15.31 7.86
N GLY A 6 14.02 14.71 7.40
CA GLY A 6 13.18 15.30 6.38
C GLY A 6 11.69 15.14 6.64
N TYR A 7 10.91 16.05 6.08
CA TYR A 7 9.47 15.99 6.08
C TYR A 7 9.00 15.38 4.76
N GLY A 8 8.32 14.24 4.83
CA GLY A 8 7.77 13.56 3.66
C GLY A 8 8.85 13.06 2.70
N GLY A 9 9.82 12.33 3.19
CA GLY A 9 10.96 11.86 2.42
C GLY A 9 10.77 10.51 1.78
N LEU A 10 11.63 10.26 0.81
CA LEU A 10 11.80 9.02 0.08
C LEU A 10 12.78 8.12 0.80
N ILE A 11 12.51 6.85 0.74
CA ILE A 11 13.52 5.85 1.00
C ILE A 11 14.11 5.45 -0.33
N SER A 12 15.41 5.54 -0.43
CA SER A 12 16.23 4.94 -1.43
C SER A 12 15.78 4.98 -2.89
N SER A 13 16.72 5.33 -3.69
CA SER A 13 16.62 5.56 -5.11
C SER A 13 16.46 4.32 -6.00
N TYR A 14 16.52 3.10 -5.48
CA TYR A 14 16.42 1.89 -6.32
C TYR A 14 15.18 1.03 -6.03
N SER A 15 14.42 1.34 -5.01
CA SER A 15 13.32 0.48 -4.62
C SER A 15 12.14 0.58 -5.58
N ASN A 16 11.77 -0.55 -6.17
CA ASN A 16 10.49 -0.71 -6.85
C ASN A 16 9.30 -0.85 -5.89
N MET A 17 9.56 -0.82 -4.59
CA MET A 17 8.52 -0.89 -3.57
C MET A 17 7.89 0.47 -3.31
N MET A 18 8.74 1.50 -3.17
CA MET A 18 8.33 2.87 -2.90
C MET A 18 9.38 3.83 -3.44
N GLU A 19 9.00 4.68 -4.38
CA GLU A 19 9.86 5.69 -4.96
C GLU A 19 9.27 7.10 -4.75
N PHE A 20 7.97 7.29 -5.00
CA PHE A 20 7.28 8.57 -4.90
C PHE A 20 5.91 8.40 -4.26
N PRO A 21 5.79 8.38 -2.93
CA PRO A 21 4.49 8.28 -2.29
C PRO A 21 3.58 9.45 -2.68
N SER A 22 2.40 9.13 -3.18
CA SER A 22 1.44 10.10 -3.69
C SER A 22 0.81 10.96 -2.60
N ILE A 23 0.77 10.46 -1.37
CA ILE A 23 0.16 11.11 -0.23
C ILE A 23 1.24 11.67 0.69
N ARG A 24 1.26 13.00 0.85
CA ARG A 24 2.12 13.69 1.81
C ARG A 24 1.55 13.56 3.21
N ARG A 25 2.02 12.59 3.96
CA ARG A 25 1.70 12.43 5.38
C ARG A 25 2.83 12.98 6.24
N VAL A 26 2.50 13.42 7.45
CA VAL A 26 3.52 13.81 8.43
C VAL A 26 4.32 12.57 8.82
N GLY A 27 5.60 12.59 8.58
CA GLY A 27 6.46 11.44 8.75
C GLY A 27 7.85 11.81 9.23
N PHE A 28 8.66 10.80 9.42
CA PHE A 28 10.07 10.88 9.76
C PHE A 28 10.87 10.14 8.68
N ASN A 29 11.95 10.77 8.23
CA ASN A 29 12.96 10.13 7.41
C ASN A 29 14.32 10.45 8.03
N GLY A 30 15.14 9.44 8.23
CA GLY A 30 16.49 9.62 8.76
C GLY A 30 17.42 8.53 8.23
N GLY A 31 18.66 8.89 8.04
CA GLY A 31 19.68 7.96 7.59
C GLY A 31 21.07 8.34 8.10
N ASN A 32 21.94 7.36 8.15
CA ASN A 32 23.33 7.56 8.53
C ASN A 32 24.25 6.61 7.76
N ASN A 33 25.49 7.06 7.50
CA ASN A 33 26.54 6.29 6.88
C ASN A 33 27.70 6.06 7.86
N PHE A 34 28.05 4.79 8.05
CA PHE A 34 29.14 4.33 8.91
C PHE A 34 30.21 3.65 8.05
N GLY A 35 31.11 4.44 7.48
CA GLY A 35 32.09 3.91 6.53
C GLY A 35 31.45 3.29 5.29
N SER A 36 31.60 1.97 5.11
CA SER A 36 31.01 1.23 3.98
C SER A 36 29.52 0.89 4.19
N PHE A 37 28.97 1.08 5.37
CA PHE A 37 27.57 0.78 5.69
C PHE A 37 26.73 2.04 5.69
N GLY A 38 25.55 1.96 5.09
CA GLY A 38 24.51 2.98 5.19
C GLY A 38 23.24 2.40 5.76
N THR A 39 22.51 3.21 6.50
CA THR A 39 21.17 2.86 7.02
C THR A 39 20.22 4.00 6.78
N GLU A 40 18.96 3.66 6.49
CA GLU A 40 17.90 4.62 6.26
C GLU A 40 16.60 4.09 6.86
N ILE A 41 15.85 4.96 7.51
CA ILE A 41 14.54 4.67 8.05
C ILE A 41 13.54 5.72 7.60
N PHE A 42 12.38 5.27 7.21
CA PHE A 42 11.24 6.10 6.88
C PHE A 42 10.03 5.65 7.67
N MET A 43 9.25 6.59 8.19
CA MET A 43 8.00 6.31 8.87
C MET A 43 6.99 7.42 8.55
N SER A 44 5.84 7.06 8.01
CA SER A 44 4.75 8.00 7.75
C SER A 44 3.66 7.91 8.83
N ASN A 45 2.79 8.90 8.84
CA ASN A 45 1.60 8.95 9.70
C ASN A 45 1.90 8.92 11.22
N ILE A 46 2.92 9.67 11.64
CA ILE A 46 3.29 9.77 13.08
C ILE A 46 2.20 10.50 13.88
N LYS A 47 1.49 11.45 13.24
CA LYS A 47 0.46 12.27 13.92
C LYS A 47 -0.77 11.44 14.30
N ASP A 48 -1.17 10.53 13.45
CA ASP A 48 -2.40 9.73 13.61
C ASP A 48 -2.09 8.24 13.82
N PHE A 49 -0.98 7.95 14.50
CA PHE A 49 -0.47 6.59 14.74
C PHE A 49 -1.51 5.63 15.32
N SER A 50 -2.48 6.14 16.08
CA SER A 50 -3.55 5.36 16.68
C SER A 50 -4.79 5.18 15.80
N ARG A 51 -4.92 5.97 14.73
CA ARG A 51 -6.14 6.02 13.90
C ARG A 51 -5.97 5.45 12.50
N GLY A 52 -4.75 5.24 12.03
CA GLY A 52 -4.53 4.85 10.66
C GLY A 52 -3.34 3.92 10.46
N GLY A 53 -3.16 3.48 9.25
CA GLY A 53 -2.00 2.71 8.83
C GLY A 53 -0.73 3.53 8.93
N THR A 54 0.34 2.88 9.34
CA THR A 54 1.68 3.47 9.37
C THR A 54 2.54 2.78 8.34
N LEU A 55 3.03 3.56 7.38
CA LEU A 55 4.02 3.10 6.42
C LEU A 55 5.41 3.20 7.05
N LEU A 56 6.07 2.07 7.19
CA LEU A 56 7.44 1.95 7.69
C LEU A 56 8.33 1.42 6.58
N GLY A 57 9.46 2.07 6.36
CA GLY A 57 10.50 1.60 5.48
C GLY A 57 11.86 1.58 6.17
N LEU A 58 12.62 0.55 5.90
CA LEU A 58 13.97 0.36 6.40
C LEU A 58 14.88 0.00 5.23
N ARG A 59 16.04 0.64 5.14
CA ARG A 59 17.08 0.31 4.17
C ARG A 59 18.43 0.15 4.84
N GLY A 60 19.14 -0.90 4.45
CA GLY A 60 20.54 -1.10 4.71
C GLY A 60 21.32 -1.13 3.41
N THR A 61 22.48 -0.49 3.34
CA THR A 61 23.37 -0.53 2.20
C THR A 61 24.79 -0.88 2.60
N TYR A 62 25.49 -1.55 1.70
CA TYR A 62 26.90 -1.89 1.88
C TYR A 62 27.68 -1.60 0.59
N LYS A 63 28.73 -0.78 0.69
CA LYS A 63 29.70 -0.53 -0.38
C LYS A 63 30.82 -1.53 -0.27
N VAL A 64 31.04 -2.32 -1.33
CA VAL A 64 32.00 -3.44 -1.31
C VAL A 64 33.43 -2.96 -1.13
N SER A 65 33.86 -1.97 -1.92
CA SER A 65 35.16 -1.30 -1.74
C SER A 65 35.21 0.01 -2.55
N GLU A 66 36.23 0.85 -2.27
CA GLU A 66 36.47 2.06 -3.06
C GLU A 66 36.92 1.74 -4.51
N ASN A 67 37.70 0.68 -4.68
CA ASN A 67 38.20 0.26 -5.99
C ASN A 67 37.13 -0.46 -6.84
N LEU A 68 36.13 -1.04 -6.18
CA LEU A 68 34.98 -1.68 -6.81
C LEU A 68 33.71 -1.08 -6.18
N PRO A 69 33.19 0.01 -6.73
CA PRO A 69 32.13 0.80 -6.10
C PRO A 69 30.74 0.14 -6.21
N ILE A 70 30.68 -1.17 -6.07
CA ILE A 70 29.42 -1.91 -6.01
C ILE A 70 28.73 -1.59 -4.68
N THR A 71 27.45 -1.26 -4.77
CA THR A 71 26.60 -1.11 -3.61
C THR A 71 25.58 -2.25 -3.58
N ILE A 72 25.43 -2.91 -2.45
CA ILE A 72 24.39 -3.90 -2.17
C ILE A 72 23.41 -3.26 -1.22
N GLY A 73 22.13 -3.35 -1.52
CA GLY A 73 21.05 -2.80 -0.69
C GLY A 73 20.03 -3.86 -0.29
N ILE A 74 19.51 -3.72 0.90
CA ILE A 74 18.39 -4.51 1.42
C ILE A 74 17.33 -3.53 1.89
N ASN A 75 16.08 -3.73 1.45
CA ASN A 75 14.96 -2.90 1.86
C ASN A 75 13.84 -3.75 2.46
N TYR A 76 13.18 -3.19 3.42
CA TYR A 76 11.92 -3.68 3.95
C TYR A 76 10.93 -2.53 4.05
N VAL A 77 9.74 -2.71 3.48
CA VAL A 77 8.64 -1.74 3.58
C VAL A 77 7.42 -2.44 4.11
N SER A 78 6.68 -1.81 4.99
CA SER A 78 5.40 -2.34 5.45
C SER A 78 4.41 -1.23 5.75
N ASP A 79 3.18 -1.45 5.35
CA ASP A 79 2.02 -0.71 5.81
C ASP A 79 1.30 -1.54 6.87
N SER A 80 1.02 -0.94 8.01
CA SER A 80 0.37 -1.64 9.13
C SER A 80 -1.12 -1.87 8.90
N ASN A 81 -1.75 -1.04 8.06
CA ASN A 81 -3.15 -1.19 7.65
C ASN A 81 -3.39 -0.50 6.31
N GLN A 82 -3.28 -1.25 5.22
CA GLN A 82 -3.47 -0.74 3.85
C GLN A 82 -4.88 -0.21 3.58
N PHE A 83 -5.87 -0.58 4.38
CA PHE A 83 -7.25 -0.13 4.21
C PHE A 83 -7.59 1.15 4.98
N SER A 84 -6.68 1.65 5.80
CA SER A 84 -6.89 2.88 6.59
C SER A 84 -7.08 4.15 5.76
N GLY A 85 -6.73 4.10 4.48
CA GLY A 85 -6.90 5.22 3.55
C GLY A 85 -8.23 5.21 2.80
N LEU A 86 -9.03 4.15 2.96
CA LEU A 86 -10.37 4.10 2.38
C LEU A 86 -11.24 5.16 3.04
N LYS A 87 -12.04 5.84 2.22
CA LYS A 87 -12.94 6.87 2.71
C LYS A 87 -14.14 6.21 3.39
N ASP A 88 -14.47 6.69 4.58
CA ASP A 88 -15.60 6.30 5.41
C ASP A 88 -16.20 7.61 5.94
N ARG A 89 -17.34 8.02 5.38
CA ARG A 89 -17.87 9.36 5.54
C ARG A 89 -18.64 9.54 6.82
N ASP A 90 -19.39 8.55 7.21
CA ASP A 90 -20.24 8.56 8.40
C ASP A 90 -19.58 7.94 9.63
N GLY A 91 -18.42 7.27 9.44
CA GLY A 91 -17.57 6.77 10.52
C GLY A 91 -18.04 5.46 11.14
N ASP A 92 -18.78 4.65 10.41
CA ASP A 92 -19.28 3.36 10.88
C ASP A 92 -18.32 2.19 10.65
N SER A 93 -17.15 2.46 10.05
CA SER A 93 -16.09 1.52 9.68
C SER A 93 -16.32 0.74 8.39
N TYR A 94 -17.41 0.97 7.67
CA TYR A 94 -17.63 0.46 6.33
C TYR A 94 -17.23 1.52 5.29
N PRO A 95 -16.26 1.25 4.41
CA PRO A 95 -15.84 2.25 3.42
C PRO A 95 -16.95 2.61 2.45
N ASP A 96 -17.04 3.91 2.08
CA ASP A 96 -18.00 4.44 1.09
C ASP A 96 -18.14 3.59 -0.19
N ILE A 97 -17.07 2.87 -0.60
CA ILE A 97 -17.08 2.05 -1.81
C ILE A 97 -17.78 0.69 -1.64
N PHE A 98 -18.03 0.28 -0.42
CA PHE A 98 -18.69 -0.98 -0.07
C PHE A 98 -20.00 -0.77 0.68
N ASP A 99 -20.31 0.48 1.03
CA ASP A 99 -21.45 0.91 1.79
C ASP A 99 -22.50 1.52 0.86
N ASP A 100 -23.72 0.98 0.88
CA ASP A 100 -24.82 1.48 0.06
C ASP A 100 -25.44 2.76 0.69
N PHE A 101 -25.17 3.04 1.98
CA PHE A 101 -25.67 4.22 2.71
C PHE A 101 -24.54 5.05 3.35
N PRO A 102 -23.58 5.55 2.60
CA PRO A 102 -22.33 6.15 3.12
C PRO A 102 -22.50 7.47 3.89
N ASP A 103 -23.70 7.89 4.19
CA ASP A 103 -24.06 9.05 5.01
C ASP A 103 -24.89 8.66 6.26
N SER A 104 -24.99 7.34 6.56
CA SER A 104 -25.89 6.81 7.59
C SER A 104 -25.27 5.70 8.42
N SER A 105 -24.54 6.03 9.46
CA SER A 105 -23.71 5.15 10.30
C SER A 105 -24.39 3.94 10.99
N ASN A 106 -25.65 3.68 10.73
CA ASN A 106 -26.38 2.56 11.33
C ASN A 106 -26.85 1.52 10.30
N ILE A 107 -26.60 1.76 9.02
CA ILE A 107 -27.06 0.92 7.89
C ILE A 107 -26.01 0.94 6.80
N TRP A 108 -25.77 -0.19 6.13
CA TRP A 108 -24.72 -0.33 5.12
C TRP A 108 -25.07 -1.24 3.94
N ASN A 109 -26.12 -2.07 4.01
CA ASN A 109 -26.53 -2.97 2.93
C ASN A 109 -27.90 -2.62 2.37
N ASP A 110 -28.00 -2.73 1.04
CA ASP A 110 -29.20 -2.67 0.22
C ASP A 110 -29.00 -3.68 -0.93
N SER A 111 -29.56 -4.88 -0.78
CA SER A 111 -29.25 -6.01 -1.64
C SER A 111 -29.85 -5.88 -3.03
N ASP A 112 -31.06 -5.33 -3.16
CA ASP A 112 -31.77 -5.12 -4.42
C ASP A 112 -31.58 -3.69 -4.99
N LYS A 113 -31.03 -2.77 -4.15
CA LYS A 113 -30.74 -1.36 -4.50
C LYS A 113 -31.98 -0.51 -4.74
N ASP A 114 -33.03 -0.74 -4.00
CA ASP A 114 -34.25 0.05 -4.04
C ASP A 114 -34.20 1.32 -3.12
N GLY A 115 -33.16 1.41 -2.27
CA GLY A 115 -32.94 2.50 -1.32
C GLY A 115 -33.53 2.24 0.07
N ILE A 116 -34.06 1.05 0.32
CA ILE A 116 -34.51 0.59 1.63
C ILE A 116 -33.44 -0.38 2.19
N PRO A 117 -32.97 -0.19 3.43
CA PRO A 117 -31.89 -1.02 3.95
C PRO A 117 -32.35 -2.45 4.26
N ASP A 118 -31.48 -3.42 4.00
CA ASP A 118 -31.65 -4.81 4.40
C ASP A 118 -31.96 -4.93 5.91
N PRO A 119 -32.63 -6.02 6.34
CA PRO A 119 -32.88 -6.30 7.75
C PRO A 119 -31.57 -6.29 8.57
N HIS A 120 -31.49 -5.47 9.61
CA HIS A 120 -30.31 -5.31 10.41
C HIS A 120 -30.62 -5.20 11.92
N ALA A 121 -29.82 -5.84 12.77
CA ALA A 121 -30.08 -5.94 14.20
C ALA A 121 -30.16 -4.58 14.95
N ASN A 122 -29.52 -3.54 14.42
CA ASN A 122 -29.49 -2.19 15.02
C ASN A 122 -30.56 -1.25 14.44
N LEU A 123 -31.32 -1.68 13.45
CA LEU A 123 -32.35 -0.90 12.81
C LEU A 123 -33.74 -1.27 13.34
N ASP A 124 -34.62 -0.29 13.51
CA ASP A 124 -36.04 -0.54 13.80
C ASP A 124 -36.68 -1.35 12.65
N SER A 125 -37.32 -2.47 12.95
CA SER A 125 -37.94 -3.37 11.97
C SER A 125 -38.98 -2.67 11.06
N ALA A 126 -39.57 -1.57 11.50
CA ALA A 126 -40.47 -0.75 10.68
C ALA A 126 -39.75 -0.04 9.50
N ARG A 127 -38.41 -0.05 9.47
CA ARG A 127 -37.57 0.57 8.45
C ARG A 127 -36.80 -0.42 7.59
N TRP A 128 -36.97 -1.71 7.82
CA TRP A 128 -36.38 -2.76 7.01
C TRP A 128 -37.10 -2.93 5.70
N ASP A 129 -36.36 -3.36 4.70
CA ASP A 129 -36.94 -3.94 3.52
C ASP A 129 -37.64 -5.26 3.88
N ILE A 130 -38.78 -5.52 3.25
CA ILE A 130 -39.58 -6.74 3.44
C ILE A 130 -39.45 -7.71 2.26
N ASP A 131 -38.75 -7.32 1.22
CA ASP A 131 -38.43 -8.06 -0.01
C ASP A 131 -37.00 -7.68 -0.43
N ALA A 132 -36.04 -7.94 0.48
CA ALA A 132 -34.68 -7.37 0.43
C ALA A 132 -33.81 -7.87 -0.74
N ASP A 133 -34.21 -8.92 -1.46
CA ASP A 133 -33.53 -9.35 -2.68
C ASP A 133 -34.29 -8.96 -3.97
N GLY A 134 -35.49 -8.34 -3.82
CA GLY A 134 -36.25 -7.74 -4.92
C GLY A 134 -36.91 -8.74 -5.88
N ASP A 135 -37.13 -9.99 -5.43
CA ASP A 135 -37.73 -11.04 -6.27
C ASP A 135 -39.27 -11.06 -6.26
N ASN A 136 -39.87 -10.15 -5.49
CA ASN A 136 -41.32 -10.02 -5.22
C ASN A 136 -41.91 -11.13 -4.32
N ILE A 137 -41.10 -11.80 -3.53
CA ILE A 137 -41.50 -12.70 -2.46
C ILE A 137 -41.04 -12.06 -1.14
N PHE A 138 -41.96 -11.89 -0.19
CA PHE A 138 -41.56 -11.31 1.10
C PHE A 138 -40.57 -12.22 1.82
N ASP A 139 -39.51 -11.64 2.41
CA ASP A 139 -38.41 -12.34 3.10
C ASP A 139 -38.88 -13.45 4.05
N GLN A 140 -40.02 -13.23 4.74
CA GLN A 140 -40.60 -14.21 5.67
C GLN A 140 -41.17 -15.45 4.99
N LEU A 141 -41.42 -15.40 3.70
CA LEU A 141 -42.04 -16.46 2.89
C LEU A 141 -41.08 -17.01 1.83
N ASP A 142 -39.89 -16.42 1.75
CA ASP A 142 -38.88 -16.76 0.74
C ASP A 142 -37.88 -17.78 1.28
N ASP A 143 -37.94 -19.01 0.74
CA ASP A 143 -36.98 -20.08 1.03
C ASP A 143 -35.63 -19.89 0.27
N SER A 144 -35.56 -18.93 -0.66
CA SER A 144 -34.39 -18.63 -1.51
C SER A 144 -33.76 -17.25 -1.27
N LEU A 145 -34.19 -16.59 -0.21
CA LEU A 145 -33.73 -15.24 0.17
C LEU A 145 -32.22 -15.08 0.06
N PHE A 146 -31.77 -14.14 -0.76
CA PHE A 146 -30.37 -13.82 -0.99
C PHE A 146 -30.06 -12.42 -0.48
N LEU A 147 -29.40 -12.33 0.66
CA LEU A 147 -28.84 -11.07 1.16
C LEU A 147 -27.36 -10.96 0.82
N ARG A 148 -26.93 -9.77 0.47
CA ARG A 148 -25.51 -9.49 0.31
C ARG A 148 -24.78 -9.71 1.64
N PRO A 149 -23.55 -10.23 1.63
CA PRO A 149 -22.77 -10.37 2.85
C PRO A 149 -22.48 -8.98 3.45
N THR A 150 -22.29 -8.94 4.76
CA THR A 150 -21.87 -7.73 5.47
C THR A 150 -20.65 -7.12 4.77
N PRO A 151 -20.64 -5.81 4.50
CA PRO A 151 -19.51 -5.15 3.85
C PRO A 151 -18.21 -5.32 4.63
N PHE A 152 -17.10 -5.03 3.95
CA PHE A 152 -15.78 -5.06 4.54
C PHE A 152 -15.62 -3.94 5.59
N SER A 153 -15.36 -4.30 6.84
CA SER A 153 -15.07 -3.35 7.92
C SER A 153 -13.57 -3.05 8.00
N ILE A 154 -13.20 -1.75 7.96
CA ILE A 154 -11.82 -1.29 8.14
C ILE A 154 -11.30 -1.65 9.54
N GLU A 155 -12.15 -1.57 10.55
CA GLU A 155 -11.76 -1.79 11.94
C GLU A 155 -11.47 -3.27 12.23
N GLU A 156 -12.32 -4.16 11.74
CA GLU A 156 -12.17 -5.60 11.95
C GLU A 156 -11.10 -6.22 11.06
N ASN A 157 -10.86 -5.62 9.89
CA ASN A 157 -9.98 -6.16 8.86
C ASN A 157 -8.65 -5.41 8.72
N LYS A 158 -8.06 -4.92 9.81
CA LYS A 158 -6.72 -4.34 9.80
C LYS A 158 -5.75 -5.29 9.11
N SER A 159 -5.20 -4.83 7.99
CA SER A 159 -4.46 -5.70 7.09
C SER A 159 -3.10 -5.13 6.74
N LYS A 160 -2.06 -5.88 7.12
CA LYS A 160 -0.68 -5.49 6.87
C LYS A 160 -0.25 -5.88 5.46
N ALA A 161 0.27 -4.90 4.71
CA ALA A 161 1.05 -5.15 3.52
C ALA A 161 2.54 -5.08 3.84
N SER A 162 3.37 -5.86 3.17
CA SER A 162 4.82 -5.82 3.35
C SER A 162 5.56 -6.18 2.07
N GLY A 163 6.71 -5.56 1.87
CA GLY A 163 7.63 -5.83 0.78
C GLY A 163 9.07 -5.96 1.28
N PHE A 164 9.81 -6.80 0.59
CA PHE A 164 11.23 -6.94 0.80
C PHE A 164 11.95 -6.84 -0.54
N SER A 165 13.07 -6.12 -0.59
CA SER A 165 13.91 -6.08 -1.78
C SER A 165 15.39 -6.26 -1.47
N LEU A 166 16.09 -6.80 -2.45
CA LEU A 166 17.53 -6.91 -2.50
C LEU A 166 18.01 -6.26 -3.80
N ASP A 167 18.89 -5.30 -3.72
CA ASP A 167 19.43 -4.60 -4.88
C ASP A 167 20.95 -4.62 -4.93
N ILE A 168 21.47 -4.50 -6.14
CA ILE A 168 22.87 -4.32 -6.44
C ILE A 168 23.01 -3.19 -7.47
N GLY A 169 23.86 -2.24 -7.17
CA GLY A 169 24.13 -1.09 -8.04
C GLY A 169 25.61 -0.93 -8.33
N TYR A 170 25.92 -0.55 -9.57
CA TYR A 170 27.26 -0.23 -10.01
C TYR A 170 27.26 1.15 -10.69
N PRO A 171 27.91 2.16 -10.10
CA PRO A 171 28.07 3.46 -10.72
C PRO A 171 29.09 3.38 -11.86
N ILE A 172 28.63 3.54 -13.10
CA ILE A 172 29.47 3.59 -14.30
C ILE A 172 30.19 4.95 -14.38
N VAL A 173 29.40 6.01 -14.08
CA VAL A 173 29.92 7.38 -14.00
C VAL A 173 29.34 8.01 -12.73
N ASN A 174 30.18 8.72 -12.01
CA ASN A 174 29.78 9.47 -10.82
C ASN A 174 30.54 10.79 -10.76
N SER A 175 29.92 11.87 -11.23
CA SER A 175 30.41 13.22 -11.15
C SER A 175 29.31 14.19 -10.74
N ASP A 176 29.64 15.39 -10.35
CA ASP A 176 28.69 16.42 -9.94
C ASP A 176 27.70 16.81 -11.05
N GLN A 177 28.09 16.68 -12.31
CA GLN A 177 27.28 17.07 -13.46
C GLN A 177 26.54 15.91 -14.07
N PHE A 178 27.07 14.69 -13.95
CA PHE A 178 26.48 13.50 -14.56
C PHE A 178 26.74 12.25 -13.72
N SER A 179 25.72 11.51 -13.42
CA SER A 179 25.83 10.18 -12.84
C SER A 179 25.11 9.16 -13.71
N LEU A 180 25.69 7.97 -13.80
CA LEU A 180 25.11 6.83 -14.52
C LEU A 180 25.32 5.57 -13.69
N ILE A 181 24.23 4.93 -13.32
CA ILE A 181 24.24 3.76 -12.46
C ILE A 181 23.54 2.62 -13.20
N LEU A 182 24.20 1.48 -13.28
CA LEU A 182 23.60 0.21 -13.69
C LEU A 182 23.18 -0.53 -12.41
N TYR A 183 21.98 -1.10 -12.40
CA TYR A 183 21.49 -1.83 -11.23
C TYR A 183 20.61 -3.01 -11.59
N SER A 184 20.41 -3.87 -10.61
CA SER A 184 19.42 -4.93 -10.62
C SER A 184 18.77 -4.99 -9.25
N GLU A 185 17.49 -5.35 -9.21
CA GLU A 185 16.73 -5.42 -7.97
C GLU A 185 15.77 -6.59 -8.01
N TYR A 186 15.73 -7.39 -6.94
CA TYR A 186 14.74 -8.42 -6.70
C TYR A 186 13.80 -7.98 -5.60
N ASN A 187 12.51 -8.15 -5.82
CA ASN A 187 11.45 -7.69 -4.92
C ASN A 187 10.45 -8.78 -4.62
N THR A 188 9.96 -8.79 -3.40
CA THR A 188 8.78 -9.58 -3.00
C THR A 188 7.73 -8.67 -2.39
N LEU A 189 6.47 -8.98 -2.63
CA LEU A 189 5.33 -8.24 -2.11
C LEU A 189 4.33 -9.23 -1.52
N ASN A 190 3.84 -8.93 -0.33
CA ASN A 190 2.75 -9.64 0.33
C ASN A 190 1.72 -8.63 0.79
N PHE A 191 0.49 -8.78 0.33
CA PHE A 191 -0.60 -7.86 0.68
C PHE A 191 -1.94 -8.58 0.69
N PRO A 192 -2.88 -8.17 1.54
CA PRO A 192 -4.24 -8.66 1.50
C PRO A 192 -5.01 -7.99 0.35
N SER A 193 -5.92 -8.72 -0.23
CA SER A 193 -6.95 -8.18 -1.11
C SER A 193 -8.32 -8.68 -0.65
N VAL A 194 -9.36 -7.91 -0.94
CA VAL A 194 -10.74 -8.26 -0.66
C VAL A 194 -11.43 -8.56 -1.96
N THR A 195 -12.20 -9.65 -2.01
CA THR A 195 -13.04 -9.94 -3.17
C THR A 195 -14.31 -9.10 -3.10
N THR A 196 -14.75 -8.56 -4.24
CA THR A 196 -15.93 -7.69 -4.30
C THR A 196 -17.24 -8.43 -4.07
N ASP A 197 -17.26 -9.74 -4.39
CA ASP A 197 -18.52 -10.51 -4.36
C ASP A 197 -18.88 -11.06 -2.98
N GLN A 198 -17.87 -11.35 -2.16
CA GLN A 198 -18.07 -12.00 -0.86
C GLN A 198 -17.31 -11.32 0.27
N PHE A 199 -16.64 -10.21 0.01
CA PHE A 199 -15.75 -9.49 0.92
C PHE A 199 -14.71 -10.39 1.62
N ASN A 200 -14.37 -11.53 1.01
CA ASN A 200 -13.40 -12.45 1.55
C ASN A 200 -11.99 -11.88 1.42
N ARG A 201 -11.27 -11.88 2.53
CA ARG A 201 -9.88 -11.52 2.56
C ARG A 201 -9.01 -12.64 2.01
N ILE A 202 -8.17 -12.32 1.03
CA ILE A 202 -7.23 -13.24 0.40
C ILE A 202 -5.83 -12.65 0.48
N GLU A 203 -4.85 -13.42 1.00
CA GLU A 203 -3.46 -13.04 0.97
C GLU A 203 -2.87 -13.23 -0.44
N ARG A 204 -2.35 -12.16 -1.01
CA ARG A 204 -1.68 -12.13 -2.30
C ARG A 204 -0.17 -12.04 -2.12
N LYS A 205 0.58 -12.85 -2.87
CA LYS A 205 2.04 -12.84 -2.88
C LYS A 205 2.55 -12.74 -4.29
N GLY A 206 3.54 -11.89 -4.49
CA GLY A 206 4.18 -11.71 -5.78
C GLY A 206 5.67 -11.43 -5.65
N SER A 207 6.39 -11.58 -6.74
CA SER A 207 7.79 -11.21 -6.85
C SER A 207 8.09 -10.55 -8.18
N GLY A 208 9.10 -9.70 -8.21
CA GLY A 208 9.57 -9.02 -9.40
C GLY A 208 11.08 -8.90 -9.40
N ILE A 209 11.65 -8.82 -10.58
CA ILE A 209 13.06 -8.56 -10.80
C ILE A 209 13.21 -7.45 -11.85
N THR A 210 14.05 -6.49 -11.56
CA THR A 210 14.53 -5.49 -12.52
C THR A 210 15.94 -5.88 -12.95
N VAL A 211 16.10 -6.21 -14.25
CA VAL A 211 17.40 -6.57 -14.83
C VAL A 211 17.41 -6.43 -16.35
N PRO A 212 18.22 -5.53 -16.96
CA PRO A 212 18.95 -4.46 -16.31
C PRO A 212 18.04 -3.26 -15.93
N GLY A 213 18.48 -2.51 -14.94
CA GLY A 213 18.02 -1.15 -14.67
C GLY A 213 19.16 -0.16 -14.89
N VAL A 214 18.85 0.97 -15.51
CA VAL A 214 19.81 2.07 -15.73
C VAL A 214 19.19 3.34 -15.16
N ARG A 215 19.92 4.06 -14.35
CA ARG A 215 19.54 5.38 -13.84
C ARG A 215 20.61 6.40 -14.15
N ALA A 216 20.19 7.51 -14.72
CA ALA A 216 21.07 8.64 -15.00
C ALA A 216 20.53 9.90 -14.33
N SER A 217 21.43 10.74 -13.83
CA SER A 217 21.13 12.09 -13.35
C SER A 217 22.02 13.09 -14.08
N LEU A 218 21.43 14.15 -14.60
CA LEU A 218 22.13 15.21 -15.31
C LEU A 218 21.88 16.52 -14.55
N PHE A 219 22.98 17.24 -14.22
CA PHE A 219 22.99 18.51 -13.49
C PHE A 219 22.22 18.47 -12.16
N SER A 220 22.07 17.29 -11.55
CA SER A 220 21.34 17.04 -10.28
C SER A 220 19.84 17.35 -10.30
N PHE A 221 19.26 17.76 -11.44
CA PHE A 221 17.82 18.07 -11.53
C PHE A 221 17.07 17.29 -12.63
N ILE A 222 17.75 16.70 -13.61
CA ILE A 222 17.13 15.84 -14.62
C ILE A 222 17.46 14.41 -14.27
N ASN A 223 16.45 13.63 -13.93
CA ASN A 223 16.59 12.20 -13.65
C ASN A 223 15.92 11.39 -14.75
N PHE A 224 16.61 10.36 -15.20
CA PHE A 224 16.13 9.43 -16.20
C PHE A 224 16.33 8.00 -15.70
N SER A 225 15.34 7.14 -15.88
CA SER A 225 15.47 5.70 -15.60
C SER A 225 14.94 4.87 -16.75
N LEU A 226 15.65 3.79 -17.06
CA LEU A 226 15.24 2.77 -18.00
C LEU A 226 15.38 1.41 -17.33
N GLU A 227 14.30 0.65 -17.29
CA GLU A 227 14.24 -0.61 -16.58
C GLU A 227 13.54 -1.69 -17.40
N TYR A 228 14.12 -2.88 -17.41
CA TYR A 228 13.44 -4.08 -17.85
C TYR A 228 12.97 -4.85 -16.62
N ARG A 229 11.66 -4.97 -16.46
CA ARG A 229 11.01 -5.59 -15.31
C ARG A 229 10.35 -6.90 -15.69
N ILE A 230 10.68 -7.96 -14.97
CA ILE A 230 10.00 -9.26 -15.04
C ILE A 230 9.25 -9.43 -13.74
N LYS A 231 7.96 -9.67 -13.81
CA LYS A 231 7.10 -9.85 -12.63
C LYS A 231 6.40 -11.19 -12.67
N ASN A 232 6.14 -11.75 -11.52
CA ASN A 232 5.44 -13.00 -11.32
C ASN A 232 4.24 -12.80 -10.36
N ASN A 233 3.17 -13.53 -10.61
CA ASN A 233 1.96 -13.54 -9.80
C ASN A 233 1.38 -12.12 -9.60
N TYR A 234 1.12 -11.76 -8.35
CA TYR A 234 0.48 -10.52 -7.94
C TYR A 234 1.48 -9.39 -7.63
N PHE A 235 2.70 -9.43 -8.13
CA PHE A 235 3.64 -8.35 -7.91
C PHE A 235 3.20 -7.06 -8.61
N ILE A 236 3.05 -6.00 -7.84
CA ILE A 236 2.70 -4.66 -8.31
C ILE A 236 3.89 -3.75 -8.02
N PRO A 237 4.60 -3.25 -9.05
CA PRO A 237 5.67 -2.27 -8.85
C PRO A 237 5.13 -1.00 -8.19
N GLN A 238 5.92 -0.37 -7.33
CA GLN A 238 5.57 0.87 -6.64
C GLN A 238 4.25 0.79 -5.83
N PHE A 239 3.97 -0.38 -5.29
CA PHE A 239 2.74 -0.65 -4.53
C PHE A 239 2.53 0.36 -3.39
N PHE A 240 3.59 0.69 -2.65
CA PHE A 240 3.50 1.59 -1.49
C PHE A 240 3.49 3.08 -1.86
N ASP A 241 3.64 3.45 -3.12
CA ASP A 241 3.48 4.83 -3.58
C ASP A 241 2.01 5.25 -3.69
N GLN A 242 1.11 4.26 -3.73
CA GLN A 242 -0.34 4.43 -3.84
C GLN A 242 -1.06 4.29 -2.48
N ALA A 243 -0.33 4.00 -1.42
CA ALA A 243 -0.85 3.76 -0.08
C ALA A 243 -1.14 5.04 0.73
#